data_05950d812c3ba1f1dd2c77d3792ccd97
#
_entry.id   05950d812c3ba1f1dd2c77d3792ccd97
#
_cell.length_a   1.000
_cell.length_b   1.000
_cell.length_c   1.000
_cell.angle_alpha   90.00
_cell.angle_beta   90.00
_cell.angle_gamma   90.00
#
_symmetry.space_group_name_H-M   'P 1'
#
loop_
_entity.id
_entity.type
_entity.pdbx_description
1 polymer ?
#
loop_
_entity_poly.entity_id
_entity_poly.type
_entity_poly.pdbx_seq_one_letter_code
_entity_poly.pdbx_strand_id
1 'polypeptide(L)'
;MDFTFEPETIEKVKRLIADNQVFAITTHYNSDGDAIGSSTAFAEVLRQMGKTVKILLPNDYPAFFRWMHGVEDILSLDRHSKEVQKFIASMDVLICLDINQLSRTEDLEHFFEQSNKPRIVIDHHINLQIEADAAFSFHKASSTCELVYHILRACGYEKFIDKHVAESLYTGIMTDTGRLDYSSNYPEVYEVMGTLVGMGINKAKIHDKINNVFNYDRFRLQSAVMKDNFTYMPDYHAGYMFISNANKREYNFQLGDSEGFVNMPLCIRDLKFVALFTEYEKGPVKASFRSKGDFPANEFATKLFNGGGHFNAAGGKYFGTLDEAIQAFKDGLEKYRDKLDKK
;
A
#
# COMPACT_ATOMS: atom_id res chain seq x y z
N MET A 1 -17.14 9.77 9.82
CA MET A 1 -16.30 8.96 10.74
C MET A 1 -15.62 9.92 11.70
N ASP A 2 -15.62 9.67 13.00
CA ASP A 2 -14.96 10.58 13.93
C ASP A 2 -13.55 10.04 14.23
N PHE A 3 -12.52 10.74 13.76
CA PHE A 3 -11.12 10.42 14.06
C PHE A 3 -10.75 11.00 15.44
N THR A 4 -11.24 10.36 16.49
CA THR A 4 -10.90 10.74 17.86
C THR A 4 -9.62 10.01 18.27
N PHE A 5 -8.56 10.77 18.49
CA PHE A 5 -7.28 10.24 18.97
C PHE A 5 -7.16 10.48 20.48
N GLU A 6 -6.60 9.51 21.18
CA GLU A 6 -6.30 9.64 22.60
C GLU A 6 -5.30 10.81 22.81
N PRO A 7 -5.62 11.80 23.62
CA PRO A 7 -4.75 12.97 23.84
C PRO A 7 -3.33 12.57 24.31
N GLU A 8 -3.22 11.52 25.10
CA GLU A 8 -1.93 11.01 25.56
C GLU A 8 -1.05 10.52 24.40
N THR A 9 -1.63 9.82 23.43
CA THR A 9 -0.91 9.33 22.24
C THR A 9 -0.44 10.49 21.36
N ILE A 10 -1.28 11.53 21.17
CA ILE A 10 -0.88 12.75 20.45
C ILE A 10 0.28 13.46 21.15
N GLU A 11 0.20 13.66 22.48
CA GLU A 11 1.27 14.28 23.24
C GLU A 11 2.56 13.46 23.22
N LYS A 12 2.45 12.13 23.15
CA LYS A 12 3.61 11.23 23.03
C LYS A 12 4.31 11.41 21.68
N VAL A 13 3.56 11.48 20.56
CA VAL A 13 4.12 11.80 19.24
C VAL A 13 4.83 13.15 19.25
N LYS A 14 4.19 14.20 19.82
CA LYS A 14 4.78 15.54 19.91
C LYS A 14 6.10 15.54 20.67
N ARG A 15 6.16 14.82 21.80
CA ARG A 15 7.41 14.67 22.59
C ARG A 15 8.48 13.91 21.79
N LEU A 16 8.14 12.76 21.19
CA LEU A 16 9.07 11.99 20.38
C LEU A 16 9.66 12.84 19.24
N ILE A 17 8.83 13.68 18.61
CA ILE A 17 9.32 14.58 17.56
C ILE A 17 10.16 15.73 18.15
N ALA A 18 9.76 16.34 19.27
CA ALA A 18 10.48 17.44 19.88
C ALA A 18 11.89 17.03 20.38
N ASP A 19 11.96 15.90 21.07
CA ASP A 19 13.14 15.46 21.83
C ASP A 19 14.19 14.73 20.95
N ASN A 20 13.85 14.35 19.72
CA ASN A 20 14.71 13.56 18.84
C ASN A 20 15.04 14.31 17.55
N GLN A 21 16.14 13.92 16.87
CA GLN A 21 16.66 14.60 15.69
C GLN A 21 16.66 13.73 14.43
N VAL A 22 16.90 12.43 14.54
CA VAL A 22 17.09 11.52 13.39
C VAL A 22 15.95 10.53 13.31
N PHE A 23 15.18 10.57 12.21
CA PHE A 23 14.00 9.77 12.01
C PHE A 23 14.15 8.85 10.80
N ALA A 24 13.89 7.55 10.99
CA ALA A 24 13.69 6.62 9.91
C ALA A 24 12.18 6.41 9.70
N ILE A 25 11.73 6.49 8.46
CA ILE A 25 10.36 6.13 8.07
C ILE A 25 10.44 4.84 7.26
N THR A 26 9.55 3.90 7.50
CA THR A 26 9.47 2.66 6.71
C THR A 26 8.03 2.31 6.39
N THR A 27 7.85 1.53 5.32
CA THR A 27 6.57 1.00 4.86
C THR A 27 6.76 -0.38 4.24
N HIS A 28 5.71 -0.95 3.64
CA HIS A 28 5.71 -2.32 3.15
C HIS A 28 6.53 -2.55 1.87
N TYR A 29 6.91 -3.81 1.65
CA TYR A 29 7.50 -4.31 0.41
C TYR A 29 6.53 -4.08 -0.78
N ASN A 30 7.08 -3.67 -1.95
CA ASN A 30 6.29 -3.24 -3.10
C ASN A 30 5.34 -2.08 -2.76
N SER A 31 5.91 -1.01 -2.22
CA SER A 31 5.20 0.19 -1.80
C SER A 31 4.32 0.76 -2.90
N ASP A 32 3.07 1.02 -2.57
CA ASP A 32 2.07 1.64 -3.44
C ASP A 32 1.98 3.16 -3.21
N GLY A 33 0.89 3.78 -3.70
CA GLY A 33 0.74 5.23 -3.60
C GLY A 33 0.43 5.71 -2.19
N ASP A 34 -0.22 4.90 -1.34
CA ASP A 34 -0.48 5.25 0.05
C ASP A 34 0.80 5.15 0.89
N ALA A 35 1.56 4.08 0.69
CA ALA A 35 2.86 3.88 1.32
C ALA A 35 3.85 5.01 0.99
N ILE A 36 4.00 5.37 -0.28
CA ILE A 36 4.91 6.44 -0.72
C ILE A 36 4.36 7.81 -0.32
N GLY A 37 3.04 8.04 -0.47
CA GLY A 37 2.38 9.29 -0.14
C GLY A 37 2.47 9.63 1.34
N SER A 38 2.11 8.70 2.22
CA SER A 38 2.20 8.89 3.68
C SER A 38 3.64 9.12 4.13
N SER A 39 4.58 8.33 3.58
CA SER A 39 6.00 8.42 3.94
C SER A 39 6.61 9.76 3.51
N THR A 40 6.40 10.20 2.27
CA THR A 40 6.93 11.48 1.78
C THR A 40 6.27 12.67 2.46
N ALA A 41 4.95 12.63 2.71
CA ALA A 41 4.24 13.68 3.42
C ALA A 41 4.76 13.86 4.85
N PHE A 42 4.89 12.77 5.62
CA PHE A 42 5.37 12.84 6.99
C PHE A 42 6.85 13.24 7.05
N ALA A 43 7.68 12.72 6.13
CA ALA A 43 9.08 13.08 6.02
C ALA A 43 9.27 14.57 5.76
N GLU A 44 8.47 15.15 4.86
CA GLU A 44 8.57 16.58 4.53
C GLU A 44 8.20 17.46 5.71
N VAL A 45 7.14 17.14 6.44
CA VAL A 45 6.76 17.84 7.67
C VAL A 45 7.90 17.83 8.69
N LEU A 46 8.54 16.68 8.91
CA LEU A 46 9.68 16.58 9.82
C LEU A 46 10.88 17.39 9.32
N ARG A 47 11.17 17.40 8.01
CA ARG A 47 12.25 18.22 7.43
C ARG A 47 11.99 19.71 7.62
N GLN A 48 10.77 20.17 7.39
CA GLN A 48 10.38 21.56 7.66
C GLN A 48 10.52 21.94 9.15
N MET A 49 10.45 20.97 10.05
CA MET A 49 10.74 21.14 11.48
C MET A 49 12.25 21.06 11.80
N GLY A 50 13.12 20.93 10.79
CA GLY A 50 14.58 20.87 10.95
C GLY A 50 15.12 19.49 11.36
N LYS A 51 14.34 18.43 11.20
CA LYS A 51 14.76 17.05 11.51
C LYS A 51 15.51 16.40 10.35
N THR A 52 16.37 15.44 10.67
CA THR A 52 17.06 14.59 9.70
C THR A 52 16.18 13.35 9.44
N VAL A 53 15.74 13.16 8.19
CA VAL A 53 14.78 12.09 7.85
C VAL A 53 15.24 11.33 6.62
N LYS A 54 15.16 10.01 6.68
CA LYS A 54 15.23 9.12 5.51
C LYS A 54 14.05 8.15 5.49
N ILE A 55 13.57 7.87 4.29
CA ILE A 55 12.58 6.83 4.06
C ILE A 55 13.34 5.57 3.65
N LEU A 56 13.17 4.49 4.39
CA LEU A 56 13.85 3.22 4.20
C LEU A 56 12.87 2.19 3.67
N LEU A 57 13.04 1.77 2.43
CA LEU A 57 12.19 0.78 1.79
C LEU A 57 12.87 -0.57 1.65
N PRO A 58 12.12 -1.68 1.71
CA PRO A 58 12.68 -3.02 1.46
C PRO A 58 13.22 -3.19 0.04
N ASN A 59 12.50 -2.64 -0.94
CA ASN A 59 12.83 -2.67 -2.37
C ASN A 59 12.52 -1.33 -3.04
N ASP A 60 12.91 -1.21 -4.31
CA ASP A 60 12.58 -0.02 -5.11
C ASP A 60 11.06 0.14 -5.30
N TYR A 61 10.63 1.36 -5.55
CA TYR A 61 9.22 1.72 -5.74
C TYR A 61 8.90 1.97 -7.24
N PRO A 62 7.61 1.91 -7.64
CA PRO A 62 7.22 2.14 -9.02
C PRO A 62 7.67 3.51 -9.56
N ALA A 63 8.28 3.49 -10.75
CA ALA A 63 8.89 4.68 -11.36
C ALA A 63 7.92 5.85 -11.58
N PHE A 64 6.62 5.57 -11.67
CA PHE A 64 5.60 6.61 -11.83
C PHE A 64 5.34 7.45 -10.58
N PHE A 65 5.97 7.13 -9.43
CA PHE A 65 6.00 8.00 -8.25
C PHE A 65 7.22 8.94 -8.19
N ARG A 66 8.20 8.80 -9.09
CA ARG A 66 9.45 9.62 -9.08
C ARG A 66 9.24 11.12 -9.19
N TRP A 67 8.06 11.58 -9.54
CA TRP A 67 7.72 13.00 -9.60
C TRP A 67 7.35 13.60 -8.24
N MET A 68 7.06 12.79 -7.25
CA MET A 68 6.67 13.24 -5.91
C MET A 68 7.88 13.86 -5.21
N HIS A 69 7.63 14.94 -4.47
CA HIS A 69 8.67 15.60 -3.69
C HIS A 69 9.18 14.70 -2.57
N GLY A 70 10.49 14.69 -2.36
CA GLY A 70 11.14 13.92 -1.27
C GLY A 70 11.40 12.45 -1.58
N VAL A 71 11.00 11.93 -2.76
CA VAL A 71 11.31 10.55 -3.16
C VAL A 71 12.78 10.34 -3.48
N GLU A 72 13.52 11.40 -3.81
CA GLU A 72 14.97 11.39 -4.01
C GLU A 72 15.76 11.02 -2.75
N ASP A 73 15.15 11.15 -1.59
CA ASP A 73 15.71 10.80 -0.29
C ASP A 73 15.40 9.37 0.16
N ILE A 74 14.67 8.61 -0.65
CA ILE A 74 14.35 7.21 -0.37
C ILE A 74 15.60 6.34 -0.56
N LEU A 75 15.89 5.52 0.44
CA LEU A 75 16.92 4.49 0.39
C LEU A 75 16.24 3.11 0.37
N SER A 76 16.40 2.37 -0.71
CA SER A 76 15.93 0.99 -0.78
C SER A 76 17.05 0.01 -0.41
N LEU A 77 16.72 -1.04 0.35
CA LEU A 77 17.70 -2.01 0.86
C LEU A 77 18.39 -2.76 -0.28
N ASP A 78 17.67 -3.07 -1.35
CA ASP A 78 18.20 -3.76 -2.53
C ASP A 78 19.28 -2.97 -3.28
N ARG A 79 19.26 -1.64 -3.20
CA ARG A 79 20.22 -0.76 -3.88
C ARG A 79 21.23 -0.08 -2.95
N HIS A 80 20.84 0.22 -1.71
CA HIS A 80 21.57 1.07 -0.78
C HIS A 80 21.82 0.39 0.57
N SER A 81 22.06 -0.93 0.57
CA SER A 81 22.12 -1.75 1.78
C SER A 81 23.03 -1.18 2.89
N LYS A 82 24.21 -0.68 2.53
CA LYS A 82 25.17 -0.12 3.51
C LYS A 82 24.67 1.19 4.12
N GLU A 83 24.07 2.06 3.30
CA GLU A 83 23.52 3.35 3.72
C GLU A 83 22.30 3.16 4.61
N VAL A 84 21.42 2.20 4.25
CA VAL A 84 20.24 1.80 5.04
C VAL A 84 20.67 1.33 6.43
N GLN A 85 21.59 0.36 6.51
CA GLN A 85 22.10 -0.16 7.78
C GLN A 85 22.76 0.93 8.63
N LYS A 86 23.56 1.80 8.01
CA LYS A 86 24.18 2.93 8.71
C LYS A 86 23.14 3.90 9.27
N PHE A 87 22.08 4.17 8.50
CA PHE A 87 21.03 5.08 8.94
C PHE A 87 20.20 4.47 10.07
N ILE A 88 19.83 3.19 9.98
CA ILE A 88 19.15 2.47 11.07
C ILE A 88 19.97 2.53 12.38
N ALA A 89 21.28 2.34 12.30
CA ALA A 89 22.15 2.41 13.47
C ALA A 89 22.19 3.82 14.13
N SER A 90 21.91 4.88 13.35
CA SER A 90 21.96 6.28 13.82
C SER A 90 20.59 6.89 14.11
N MET A 91 19.49 6.24 13.75
CA MET A 91 18.16 6.79 13.98
C MET A 91 17.82 6.89 15.47
N ASP A 92 17.06 7.90 15.85
CA ASP A 92 16.51 8.05 17.20
C ASP A 92 15.12 7.45 17.31
N VAL A 93 14.29 7.55 16.26
CA VAL A 93 12.90 7.09 16.21
C VAL A 93 12.64 6.38 14.89
N LEU A 94 11.93 5.26 14.95
CA LEU A 94 11.36 4.57 13.79
C LEU A 94 9.89 4.95 13.63
N ILE A 95 9.48 5.35 12.42
CA ILE A 95 8.10 5.59 12.06
C ILE A 95 7.66 4.55 11.04
N CYS A 96 6.66 3.76 11.38
CA CYS A 96 6.08 2.73 10.53
C CYS A 96 4.76 3.25 9.96
N LEU A 97 4.69 3.40 8.64
CA LEU A 97 3.51 3.89 7.93
C LEU A 97 2.98 2.82 7.00
N ASP A 98 1.66 2.64 7.01
CA ASP A 98 0.95 1.71 6.14
C ASP A 98 1.39 0.25 6.29
N ILE A 99 1.78 -0.12 7.50
CA ILE A 99 2.11 -1.49 7.90
C ILE A 99 1.57 -1.83 9.28
N ASN A 100 0.93 -2.99 9.39
CA ASN A 100 0.41 -3.54 10.65
C ASN A 100 1.35 -4.55 11.31
N GLN A 101 2.37 -5.03 10.61
CA GLN A 101 3.38 -5.97 11.09
C GLN A 101 4.73 -5.75 10.39
N LEU A 102 5.84 -5.91 11.12
CA LEU A 102 7.19 -5.68 10.58
C LEU A 102 7.55 -6.64 9.46
N SER A 103 7.00 -7.85 9.44
CA SER A 103 7.23 -8.82 8.37
C SER A 103 6.82 -8.32 6.98
N ARG A 104 5.96 -7.28 6.87
CA ARG A 104 5.68 -6.61 5.59
C ARG A 104 6.86 -5.81 5.05
N THR A 105 7.88 -5.56 5.87
CA THR A 105 9.14 -4.91 5.44
C THR A 105 10.19 -5.93 4.96
N GLU A 106 9.84 -7.23 4.87
CA GLU A 106 10.70 -8.31 4.38
C GLU A 106 12.11 -8.27 5.00
N ASP A 107 13.15 -8.12 4.17
CA ASP A 107 14.56 -8.14 4.63
C ASP A 107 14.93 -6.98 5.58
N LEU A 108 14.08 -5.96 5.77
CA LEU A 108 14.29 -4.91 6.77
C LEU A 108 13.79 -5.33 8.17
N GLU A 109 12.89 -6.32 8.25
CA GLU A 109 12.25 -6.76 9.51
C GLU A 109 13.28 -6.97 10.62
N HIS A 110 14.30 -7.80 10.36
CA HIS A 110 15.29 -8.17 11.37
C HIS A 110 16.10 -6.98 11.92
N PHE A 111 16.35 -5.94 11.08
CA PHE A 111 17.03 -4.73 11.55
C PHE A 111 16.14 -3.91 12.50
N PHE A 112 14.84 -3.83 12.19
CA PHE A 112 13.90 -3.10 13.03
C PHE A 112 13.56 -3.87 14.30
N GLU A 113 13.44 -5.20 14.27
CA GLU A 113 13.23 -6.03 15.46
C GLU A 113 14.39 -5.93 16.46
N GLN A 114 15.64 -5.87 15.97
CA GLN A 114 16.82 -5.71 16.80
C GLN A 114 16.98 -4.29 17.37
N SER A 115 16.21 -3.33 16.87
CA SER A 115 16.28 -1.95 17.31
C SER A 115 15.40 -1.71 18.54
N ASN A 116 15.99 -1.19 19.62
CA ASN A 116 15.28 -0.76 20.83
C ASN A 116 14.83 0.72 20.75
N LYS A 117 14.80 1.31 19.57
CA LYS A 117 14.41 2.71 19.40
C LYS A 117 12.89 2.87 19.51
N PRO A 118 12.41 4.02 20.03
CA PRO A 118 10.99 4.32 20.07
C PRO A 118 10.34 4.21 18.69
N ARG A 119 9.09 3.74 18.67
CA ARG A 119 8.32 3.53 17.44
C ARG A 119 7.04 4.34 17.44
N ILE A 120 6.76 4.97 16.29
CA ILE A 120 5.46 5.54 15.96
C ILE A 120 4.86 4.68 14.85
N VAL A 121 3.62 4.25 15.00
CA VAL A 121 2.90 3.49 13.97
C VAL A 121 1.65 4.24 13.56
N ILE A 122 1.45 4.44 12.26
CA ILE A 122 0.23 4.99 11.67
C ILE A 122 -0.20 4.04 10.54
N ASP A 123 -1.34 3.39 10.72
CA ASP A 123 -1.76 2.31 9.83
C ASP A 123 -3.28 2.18 9.79
N HIS A 124 -3.83 1.84 8.62
CA HIS A 124 -5.25 1.58 8.46
C HIS A 124 -5.59 0.10 8.21
N HIS A 125 -4.62 -0.79 8.31
CA HIS A 125 -4.87 -2.23 8.20
C HIS A 125 -5.46 -2.80 9.51
N ILE A 126 -6.12 -3.94 9.39
CA ILE A 126 -6.61 -4.70 10.55
C ILE A 126 -5.45 -5.42 11.26
N ASN A 127 -5.63 -5.73 12.55
CA ASN A 127 -4.72 -6.57 13.34
C ASN A 127 -3.29 -6.00 13.43
N LEU A 128 -3.15 -4.82 14.02
CA LEU A 128 -1.83 -4.25 14.32
C LEU A 128 -1.05 -5.18 15.26
N GLN A 129 0.16 -5.55 14.86
CA GLN A 129 1.07 -6.44 15.60
C GLN A 129 2.40 -5.76 15.99
N ILE A 130 2.63 -4.52 15.54
CA ILE A 130 3.85 -3.79 15.86
C ILE A 130 3.71 -3.18 17.25
N GLU A 131 4.60 -3.56 18.18
CA GLU A 131 4.73 -2.86 19.46
C GLU A 131 5.30 -1.46 19.23
N ALA A 132 4.59 -0.44 19.71
CA ALA A 132 4.93 0.96 19.48
C ALA A 132 4.70 1.83 20.70
N ASP A 133 5.50 2.90 20.82
CA ASP A 133 5.33 3.94 21.84
C ASP A 133 4.10 4.80 21.59
N ALA A 134 3.79 5.06 20.31
CA ALA A 134 2.57 5.70 19.88
C ALA A 134 2.01 4.97 18.66
N ALA A 135 0.76 4.52 18.72
CA ALA A 135 0.11 3.76 17.65
C ALA A 135 -1.24 4.35 17.30
N PHE A 136 -1.47 4.53 16.00
CA PHE A 136 -2.73 4.92 15.40
C PHE A 136 -3.14 3.84 14.39
N SER A 137 -4.07 2.98 14.79
CA SER A 137 -4.59 1.91 13.93
C SER A 137 -6.09 2.10 13.74
N PHE A 138 -6.47 2.53 12.53
CA PHE A 138 -7.85 2.88 12.18
C PHE A 138 -8.27 2.20 10.88
N HIS A 139 -8.67 0.96 10.95
CA HIS A 139 -9.01 0.11 9.80
C HIS A 139 -10.19 0.62 8.94
N LYS A 140 -10.92 1.63 9.41
CA LYS A 140 -12.00 2.27 8.66
C LYS A 140 -11.57 3.52 7.91
N ALA A 141 -10.37 4.02 8.14
CA ALA A 141 -9.82 5.12 7.35
C ALA A 141 -9.65 4.69 5.89
N SER A 142 -9.81 5.61 4.98
CA SER A 142 -9.67 5.35 3.55
C SER A 142 -8.25 4.97 3.14
N SER A 143 -7.28 5.46 3.92
CA SER A 143 -5.84 5.29 3.67
C SER A 143 -5.02 5.74 4.87
N THR A 144 -3.76 5.35 4.93
CA THR A 144 -2.78 5.88 5.90
C THR A 144 -2.51 7.37 5.65
N CYS A 145 -2.56 7.84 4.40
CA CYS A 145 -2.45 9.27 4.07
C CYS A 145 -3.55 10.11 4.71
N GLU A 146 -4.80 9.63 4.76
CA GLU A 146 -5.87 10.30 5.48
C GLU A 146 -5.58 10.38 6.98
N LEU A 147 -5.11 9.29 7.58
CA LEU A 147 -4.71 9.28 8.99
C LEU A 147 -3.57 10.25 9.27
N VAL A 148 -2.54 10.28 8.43
CA VAL A 148 -1.42 11.23 8.56
C VAL A 148 -1.93 12.67 8.55
N TYR A 149 -2.87 13.02 7.65
CA TYR A 149 -3.47 14.34 7.63
C TYR A 149 -4.13 14.71 8.97
N HIS A 150 -4.96 13.82 9.49
CA HIS A 150 -5.68 14.07 10.76
C HIS A 150 -4.72 14.12 11.96
N ILE A 151 -3.70 13.27 12.01
CA ILE A 151 -2.70 13.26 13.08
C ILE A 151 -1.85 14.54 13.07
N LEU A 152 -1.41 14.98 11.89
CA LEU A 152 -0.65 16.24 11.76
C LEU A 152 -1.47 17.42 12.28
N ARG A 153 -2.76 17.48 11.99
CA ARG A 153 -3.66 18.50 12.53
C ARG A 153 -3.84 18.37 14.05
N ALA A 154 -4.08 17.17 14.56
CA ALA A 154 -4.21 16.92 15.99
C ALA A 154 -2.94 17.28 16.78
N CYS A 155 -1.76 17.14 16.16
CA CYS A 155 -0.49 17.59 16.73
C CYS A 155 -0.27 19.12 16.64
N GLY A 156 -1.11 19.86 15.91
CA GLY A 156 -0.93 21.30 15.66
C GLY A 156 0.15 21.60 14.61
N TYR A 157 0.36 20.67 13.68
CA TYR A 157 1.39 20.75 12.63
C TYR A 157 0.81 21.13 11.26
N GLU A 158 -0.44 21.57 11.16
CA GLU A 158 -1.11 21.95 9.90
C GLU A 158 -0.37 23.05 9.13
N LYS A 159 0.36 23.93 9.79
CA LYS A 159 1.18 24.97 9.13
C LYS A 159 2.32 24.39 8.26
N PHE A 160 2.71 23.14 8.49
CA PHE A 160 3.71 22.42 7.69
C PHE A 160 3.09 21.61 6.55
N ILE A 161 1.75 21.57 6.44
CA ILE A 161 1.09 20.93 5.29
C ILE A 161 1.11 21.94 4.14
N ASP A 162 2.20 21.99 3.44
CA ASP A 162 2.36 22.79 2.23
C ASP A 162 1.83 22.06 0.99
N LYS A 163 2.03 22.64 -0.18
CA LYS A 163 1.60 22.04 -1.45
C LYS A 163 2.22 20.66 -1.72
N HIS A 164 3.49 20.45 -1.35
CA HIS A 164 4.18 19.18 -1.58
C HIS A 164 3.63 18.07 -0.68
N VAL A 165 3.41 18.39 0.60
CA VAL A 165 2.74 17.49 1.55
C VAL A 165 1.32 17.17 1.06
N ALA A 166 0.59 18.20 0.60
CA ALA A 166 -0.76 18.03 0.08
C ALA A 166 -0.80 17.15 -1.19
N GLU A 167 0.16 17.28 -2.13
CA GLU A 167 0.28 16.42 -3.30
C GLU A 167 0.54 14.95 -2.91
N SER A 168 1.38 14.72 -1.91
CA SER A 168 1.68 13.38 -1.38
C SER A 168 0.47 12.74 -0.72
N LEU A 169 -0.20 13.44 0.20
CA LEU A 169 -1.40 12.95 0.88
C LEU A 169 -2.55 12.69 -0.10
N TYR A 170 -2.78 13.62 -1.03
CA TYR A 170 -3.79 13.45 -2.08
C TYR A 170 -3.52 12.20 -2.93
N THR A 171 -2.25 11.96 -3.28
CA THR A 171 -1.85 10.81 -4.09
C THR A 171 -2.19 9.50 -3.39
N GLY A 172 -1.85 9.36 -2.11
CA GLY A 172 -2.14 8.14 -1.35
C GLY A 172 -3.63 7.89 -1.20
N ILE A 173 -4.41 8.89 -0.78
CA ILE A 173 -5.87 8.76 -0.68
C ILE A 173 -6.48 8.36 -2.03
N MET A 174 -6.06 9.00 -3.11
CA MET A 174 -6.59 8.75 -4.46
C MET A 174 -6.25 7.33 -4.96
N THR A 175 -5.05 6.84 -4.69
CA THR A 175 -4.63 5.50 -5.15
C THR A 175 -5.28 4.39 -4.34
N ASP A 176 -5.31 4.50 -3.01
CA ASP A 176 -5.84 3.45 -2.13
C ASP A 176 -7.36 3.34 -2.19
N THR A 177 -8.04 4.45 -2.40
CA THR A 177 -9.50 4.46 -2.63
C THR A 177 -9.91 4.10 -4.06
N GLY A 178 -8.95 3.79 -4.96
CA GLY A 178 -9.26 3.55 -6.37
C GLY A 178 -9.98 4.74 -7.01
N ARG A 179 -9.55 5.96 -6.71
CA ARG A 179 -10.19 7.21 -7.17
C ARG A 179 -11.55 7.48 -6.54
N LEU A 180 -11.70 7.13 -5.27
CA LEU A 180 -12.91 7.23 -4.46
C LEU A 180 -14.00 6.21 -4.83
N ASP A 181 -13.65 5.13 -5.52
CA ASP A 181 -14.57 4.02 -5.78
C ASP A 181 -14.72 3.08 -4.58
N TYR A 182 -13.71 3.04 -3.68
CA TYR A 182 -13.64 2.14 -2.53
C TYR A 182 -13.33 2.92 -1.25
N SER A 183 -13.67 2.35 -0.08
CA SER A 183 -13.30 2.87 1.25
C SER A 183 -13.55 4.37 1.46
N SER A 184 -14.54 4.95 0.77
CA SER A 184 -14.81 6.40 0.74
C SER A 184 -16.29 6.75 1.01
N ASN A 185 -17.04 5.86 1.68
CA ASN A 185 -18.48 6.06 1.93
C ASN A 185 -18.76 6.91 3.18
N TYR A 186 -17.95 7.94 3.47
CA TYR A 186 -18.13 8.87 4.58
C TYR A 186 -17.60 10.27 4.22
N PRO A 187 -18.19 11.35 4.81
CA PRO A 187 -17.92 12.73 4.39
C PRO A 187 -16.48 13.18 4.58
N GLU A 188 -15.80 12.73 5.65
CA GLU A 188 -14.52 13.25 6.09
C GLU A 188 -13.42 13.08 5.03
N VAL A 189 -13.41 11.96 4.31
CA VAL A 189 -12.42 11.77 3.22
C VAL A 189 -12.58 12.82 2.12
N TYR A 190 -13.81 13.21 1.79
CA TYR A 190 -14.08 14.26 0.79
C TYR A 190 -13.71 15.66 1.31
N GLU A 191 -13.88 15.91 2.62
CA GLU A 191 -13.44 17.14 3.27
C GLU A 191 -11.92 17.28 3.23
N VAL A 192 -11.19 16.19 3.54
CA VAL A 192 -9.73 16.14 3.42
C VAL A 192 -9.32 16.38 1.98
N MET A 193 -9.89 15.66 1.02
CA MET A 193 -9.57 15.82 -0.40
C MET A 193 -9.85 17.25 -0.89
N GLY A 194 -10.99 17.83 -0.49
CA GLY A 194 -11.35 19.23 -0.80
C GLY A 194 -10.34 20.22 -0.21
N THR A 195 -9.90 19.99 1.03
CA THR A 195 -8.89 20.84 1.70
C THR A 195 -7.56 20.77 0.97
N LEU A 196 -7.07 19.56 0.64
CA LEU A 196 -5.82 19.37 -0.09
C LEU A 196 -5.86 20.04 -1.47
N VAL A 197 -6.99 19.95 -2.19
CA VAL A 197 -7.19 20.68 -3.46
C VAL A 197 -7.15 22.20 -3.24
N GLY A 198 -7.75 22.69 -2.15
CA GLY A 198 -7.70 24.10 -1.76
C GLY A 198 -6.30 24.66 -1.49
N MET A 199 -5.32 23.79 -1.21
CA MET A 199 -3.90 24.14 -1.05
C MET A 199 -3.17 24.36 -2.39
N GLY A 200 -3.90 24.36 -3.52
CA GLY A 200 -3.36 24.68 -4.84
C GLY A 200 -2.66 23.55 -5.55
N ILE A 201 -2.93 22.29 -5.18
CA ILE A 201 -2.47 21.13 -5.94
C ILE A 201 -3.19 21.06 -7.30
N ASN A 202 -2.52 20.49 -8.30
CA ASN A 202 -3.15 20.21 -9.58
C ASN A 202 -3.55 18.74 -9.67
N LYS A 203 -4.76 18.41 -9.23
CA LYS A 203 -5.25 17.03 -9.23
C LYS A 203 -5.22 16.36 -10.61
N ALA A 204 -5.53 17.11 -11.68
CA ALA A 204 -5.51 16.56 -13.04
C ALA A 204 -4.09 16.13 -13.44
N LYS A 205 -3.08 16.96 -13.10
CA LYS A 205 -1.67 16.63 -13.33
C LYS A 205 -1.21 15.44 -12.48
N ILE A 206 -1.69 15.31 -11.24
CA ILE A 206 -1.41 14.14 -10.38
C ILE A 206 -1.99 12.88 -11.01
N HIS A 207 -3.27 12.90 -11.39
CA HIS A 207 -3.91 11.78 -12.07
C HIS A 207 -3.19 11.39 -13.36
N ASP A 208 -2.75 12.37 -14.14
CA ASP A 208 -2.02 12.16 -15.38
C ASP A 208 -0.69 11.43 -15.15
N LYS A 209 0.06 11.87 -14.11
CA LYS A 209 1.34 11.28 -13.73
C LYS A 209 1.26 9.87 -13.14
N ILE A 210 0.09 9.43 -12.70
CA ILE A 210 -0.12 8.10 -12.11
C ILE A 210 -0.81 7.16 -13.11
N ASN A 211 -1.82 7.66 -13.83
CA ASN A 211 -2.67 6.80 -14.65
C ASN A 211 -2.33 6.83 -16.14
N ASN A 212 -1.65 7.89 -16.63
CA ASN A 212 -1.39 8.11 -18.05
C ASN A 212 0.11 8.05 -18.42
N VAL A 213 0.91 7.37 -17.59
CA VAL A 213 2.37 7.27 -17.76
C VAL A 213 2.83 5.91 -18.30
N PHE A 214 1.90 5.00 -18.48
CA PHE A 214 2.22 3.67 -18.91
C PHE A 214 2.56 3.62 -20.41
N ASN A 215 3.59 2.84 -20.73
CA ASN A 215 4.03 2.65 -22.10
C ASN A 215 3.09 1.73 -22.90
N TYR A 216 3.32 1.63 -24.19
CA TYR A 216 2.52 0.79 -25.09
C TYR A 216 2.63 -0.71 -24.75
N ASP A 217 3.78 -1.17 -24.29
CA ASP A 217 3.99 -2.58 -23.91
C ASP A 217 3.10 -2.98 -22.72
N ARG A 218 2.96 -2.11 -21.72
CA ARG A 218 2.01 -2.34 -20.62
C ARG A 218 0.56 -2.42 -21.11
N PHE A 219 0.17 -1.56 -22.06
CA PHE A 219 -1.17 -1.61 -22.64
C PHE A 219 -1.41 -2.94 -23.40
N ARG A 220 -0.41 -3.41 -24.14
CA ARG A 220 -0.43 -4.73 -24.81
C ARG A 220 -0.51 -5.88 -23.80
N LEU A 221 0.32 -5.83 -22.73
CA LEU A 221 0.28 -6.80 -21.66
C LEU A 221 -1.11 -6.88 -21.01
N GLN A 222 -1.69 -5.72 -20.68
CA GLN A 222 -3.04 -5.65 -20.14
C GLN A 222 -4.06 -6.31 -21.07
N SER A 223 -3.99 -6.02 -22.37
CA SER A 223 -4.87 -6.60 -23.38
C SER A 223 -4.72 -8.12 -23.46
N ALA A 224 -3.48 -8.62 -23.46
CA ALA A 224 -3.19 -10.06 -23.49
C ALA A 224 -3.69 -10.75 -22.21
N VAL A 225 -3.44 -10.17 -21.04
CA VAL A 225 -3.92 -10.73 -19.75
C VAL A 225 -5.44 -10.82 -19.72
N MET A 226 -6.15 -9.77 -20.18
CA MET A 226 -7.62 -9.78 -20.19
C MET A 226 -8.20 -10.73 -21.22
N LYS A 227 -7.58 -10.85 -22.39
CA LYS A 227 -8.10 -11.66 -23.50
C LYS A 227 -7.71 -13.13 -23.39
N ASP A 228 -6.43 -13.40 -23.12
CA ASP A 228 -5.84 -14.71 -23.30
C ASP A 228 -5.57 -15.44 -21.98
N ASN A 229 -5.32 -14.68 -20.90
CA ASN A 229 -4.94 -15.23 -19.60
C ASN A 229 -6.02 -15.06 -18.53
N PHE A 230 -7.19 -14.55 -18.85
CA PHE A 230 -8.33 -14.47 -17.94
C PHE A 230 -9.28 -15.66 -18.12
N THR A 231 -9.59 -16.32 -17.01
CA THR A 231 -10.60 -17.39 -16.96
C THR A 231 -11.74 -16.96 -16.05
N TYR A 232 -12.95 -16.87 -16.59
CA TYR A 232 -14.17 -16.67 -15.82
C TYR A 232 -14.79 -18.01 -15.45
N MET A 233 -15.18 -18.15 -14.18
CA MET A 233 -15.76 -19.35 -13.58
C MET A 233 -17.16 -19.00 -13.04
N PRO A 234 -18.19 -18.98 -13.90
CA PRO A 234 -19.53 -18.52 -13.52
C PRO A 234 -20.15 -19.29 -12.37
N ASP A 235 -19.93 -20.62 -12.30
CA ASP A 235 -20.46 -21.48 -11.25
C ASP A 235 -19.92 -21.15 -9.85
N TYR A 236 -18.85 -20.37 -9.76
CA TYR A 236 -18.24 -19.88 -8.51
C TYR A 236 -18.37 -18.38 -8.34
N HIS A 237 -19.01 -17.66 -9.25
CA HIS A 237 -18.98 -16.20 -9.27
C HIS A 237 -17.55 -15.63 -9.16
N ALA A 238 -16.58 -16.33 -9.71
CA ALA A 238 -15.16 -16.04 -9.55
C ALA A 238 -14.41 -16.05 -10.89
N GLY A 239 -13.19 -15.54 -10.87
CA GLY A 239 -12.30 -15.63 -12.01
C GLY A 239 -10.84 -15.50 -11.57
N TYR A 240 -9.96 -15.89 -12.46
CA TYR A 240 -8.52 -15.65 -12.25
C TYR A 240 -7.85 -15.21 -13.55
N MET A 241 -6.75 -14.51 -13.39
CA MET A 241 -5.85 -14.16 -14.48
C MET A 241 -4.41 -14.37 -14.04
N PHE A 242 -3.50 -14.41 -15.01
CA PHE A 242 -2.08 -14.56 -14.70
C PHE A 242 -1.17 -13.77 -15.64
N ILE A 243 0.02 -13.46 -15.11
CA ILE A 243 1.16 -12.91 -15.86
C ILE A 243 2.31 -13.91 -15.69
N SER A 244 2.63 -14.63 -16.76
CA SER A 244 3.74 -15.56 -16.78
C SER A 244 5.09 -14.86 -17.02
N ASN A 245 6.20 -15.56 -16.74
CA ASN A 245 7.53 -15.07 -17.13
C ASN A 245 7.67 -14.87 -18.64
N ALA A 246 6.94 -15.65 -19.47
CA ALA A 246 6.89 -15.43 -20.91
C ALA A 246 6.23 -14.08 -21.25
N ASN A 247 5.08 -13.79 -20.64
CA ASN A 247 4.43 -12.48 -20.82
C ASN A 247 5.32 -11.33 -20.38
N LYS A 248 6.02 -11.48 -19.26
CA LYS A 248 6.95 -10.44 -18.77
C LYS A 248 8.06 -10.14 -19.77
N ARG A 249 8.65 -11.17 -20.38
CA ARG A 249 9.68 -10.97 -21.41
C ARG A 249 9.11 -10.37 -22.70
N GLU A 250 7.97 -10.87 -23.17
CA GLU A 250 7.33 -10.41 -24.40
C GLU A 250 6.92 -8.93 -24.34
N TYR A 251 6.44 -8.47 -23.18
CA TYR A 251 5.91 -7.12 -23.00
C TYR A 251 6.83 -6.19 -22.19
N ASN A 252 8.11 -6.52 -22.04
CA ASN A 252 9.09 -5.70 -21.31
C ASN A 252 8.58 -5.24 -19.91
N PHE A 253 7.97 -6.15 -19.16
CA PHE A 253 7.32 -5.88 -17.87
C PHE A 253 8.21 -5.11 -16.91
N GLN A 254 7.67 -4.03 -16.37
CA GLN A 254 8.31 -3.20 -15.35
C GLN A 254 7.57 -3.33 -14.01
N LEU A 255 8.26 -3.01 -12.91
CA LEU A 255 7.64 -2.94 -11.59
C LEU A 255 6.48 -1.92 -11.61
N GLY A 256 5.29 -2.35 -11.19
CA GLY A 256 4.06 -1.54 -11.20
C GLY A 256 3.16 -1.77 -12.43
N ASP A 257 3.62 -2.44 -13.50
CA ASP A 257 2.81 -2.64 -14.71
C ASP A 257 1.53 -3.46 -14.48
N SER A 258 1.51 -4.33 -13.48
CA SER A 258 0.31 -5.12 -13.13
C SER A 258 -0.69 -4.36 -12.25
N GLU A 259 -0.37 -3.12 -11.85
CA GLU A 259 -1.23 -2.35 -10.97
C GLU A 259 -2.60 -2.09 -11.59
N GLY A 260 -3.66 -2.34 -10.82
CA GLY A 260 -5.04 -2.18 -11.27
C GLY A 260 -5.60 -3.33 -12.12
N PHE A 261 -4.78 -4.24 -12.66
CA PHE A 261 -5.27 -5.33 -13.52
C PHE A 261 -6.29 -6.21 -12.80
N VAL A 262 -6.03 -6.57 -11.55
CA VAL A 262 -6.92 -7.42 -10.76
C VAL A 262 -8.31 -6.81 -10.54
N ASN A 263 -8.45 -5.48 -10.61
CA ASN A 263 -9.72 -4.80 -10.44
C ASN A 263 -10.61 -4.85 -11.70
N MET A 264 -10.00 -4.98 -12.87
CA MET A 264 -10.72 -4.84 -14.15
C MET A 264 -11.88 -5.82 -14.32
N PRO A 265 -11.76 -7.12 -14.02
CA PRO A 265 -12.87 -8.05 -14.17
C PRO A 265 -14.03 -7.83 -13.19
N LEU A 266 -13.84 -7.01 -12.14
CA LEU A 266 -14.92 -6.70 -11.20
C LEU A 266 -16.10 -5.96 -11.87
N CYS A 267 -15.91 -5.39 -13.08
CA CYS A 267 -17.01 -4.85 -13.88
C CYS A 267 -18.01 -5.93 -14.36
N ILE A 268 -17.63 -7.20 -14.36
CA ILE A 268 -18.54 -8.31 -14.69
C ILE A 268 -19.57 -8.41 -13.56
N ARG A 269 -20.87 -8.31 -13.93
CA ARG A 269 -21.98 -8.21 -12.98
C ARG A 269 -21.94 -9.31 -11.91
N ASP A 270 -21.83 -10.55 -12.34
CA ASP A 270 -21.99 -11.73 -11.49
C ASP A 270 -20.66 -12.22 -10.90
N LEU A 271 -19.54 -11.54 -11.19
CA LEU A 271 -18.25 -11.86 -10.62
C LEU A 271 -18.10 -11.20 -9.26
N LYS A 272 -17.87 -12.00 -8.21
CA LYS A 272 -17.68 -11.55 -6.83
C LYS A 272 -16.25 -11.62 -6.37
N PHE A 273 -15.44 -12.51 -6.93
CA PHE A 273 -14.07 -12.74 -6.49
C PHE A 273 -13.14 -12.96 -7.67
N VAL A 274 -11.96 -12.32 -7.65
CA VAL A 274 -10.97 -12.45 -8.71
C VAL A 274 -9.55 -12.49 -8.15
N ALA A 275 -8.71 -13.31 -8.79
CA ALA A 275 -7.29 -13.40 -8.50
C ALA A 275 -6.44 -12.99 -9.70
N LEU A 276 -5.31 -12.35 -9.43
CA LEU A 276 -4.20 -12.16 -10.39
C LEU A 276 -2.97 -12.86 -9.84
N PHE A 277 -2.45 -13.83 -10.58
CA PHE A 277 -1.20 -14.52 -10.28
C PHE A 277 -0.07 -13.92 -11.12
N THR A 278 1.03 -13.58 -10.48
CA THR A 278 2.22 -13.07 -11.18
C THR A 278 3.39 -13.98 -10.86
N GLU A 279 3.89 -14.64 -11.90
CA GLU A 279 5.04 -15.54 -11.82
C GLU A 279 6.33 -14.73 -11.74
N TYR A 280 7.31 -15.21 -10.97
CA TYR A 280 8.68 -14.68 -10.94
C TYR A 280 9.68 -15.79 -11.26
N GLU A 281 10.79 -15.44 -11.92
CA GLU A 281 11.85 -16.42 -12.27
C GLU A 281 12.50 -17.04 -11.03
N LYS A 282 12.55 -16.27 -9.93
CA LYS A 282 13.02 -16.72 -8.63
C LYS A 282 12.02 -16.26 -7.57
N GLY A 283 11.66 -17.15 -6.67
CA GLY A 283 10.74 -16.85 -5.57
C GLY A 283 9.32 -17.35 -5.81
N PRO A 284 8.40 -17.03 -4.91
CA PRO A 284 7.02 -17.49 -4.97
C PRO A 284 6.20 -16.78 -6.07
N VAL A 285 5.10 -17.40 -6.47
CA VAL A 285 4.08 -16.74 -7.27
C VAL A 285 3.36 -15.71 -6.39
N LYS A 286 3.36 -14.43 -6.81
CA LYS A 286 2.57 -13.37 -6.16
C LYS A 286 1.10 -13.56 -6.53
N ALA A 287 0.22 -13.56 -5.54
CA ALA A 287 -1.22 -13.54 -5.72
C ALA A 287 -1.81 -12.22 -5.25
N SER A 288 -2.68 -11.63 -6.06
CA SER A 288 -3.47 -10.45 -5.70
C SER A 288 -4.94 -10.81 -5.79
N PHE A 289 -5.72 -10.48 -4.78
CA PHE A 289 -7.14 -10.84 -4.67
C PHE A 289 -7.99 -9.60 -4.53
N ARG A 290 -9.14 -9.61 -5.21
CA ARG A 290 -10.18 -8.59 -5.05
C ARG A 290 -11.54 -9.25 -4.98
N SER A 291 -12.42 -8.68 -4.18
CA SER A 291 -13.80 -9.17 -4.08
C SER A 291 -14.81 -8.02 -4.04
N LYS A 292 -16.07 -8.36 -4.25
CA LYS A 292 -17.24 -7.48 -4.06
C LYS A 292 -18.11 -8.00 -2.92
N GLY A 293 -18.83 -7.08 -2.25
CA GLY A 293 -19.76 -7.45 -1.18
C GLY A 293 -19.06 -8.13 -0.01
N ASP A 294 -19.68 -9.17 0.50
CA ASP A 294 -19.29 -9.83 1.77
C ASP A 294 -18.30 -10.99 1.60
N PHE A 295 -17.63 -11.11 0.46
CA PHE A 295 -16.62 -12.16 0.30
C PHE A 295 -15.27 -11.72 0.90
N PRO A 296 -14.74 -12.44 1.91
CA PRO A 296 -13.53 -12.05 2.64
C PRO A 296 -12.25 -12.45 1.89
N ALA A 297 -11.79 -11.60 0.97
CA ALA A 297 -10.57 -11.85 0.21
C ALA A 297 -9.33 -11.98 1.12
N ASN A 298 -9.28 -11.25 2.22
CA ASN A 298 -8.20 -11.32 3.20
C ASN A 298 -8.13 -12.68 3.91
N GLU A 299 -9.26 -13.24 4.31
CA GLU A 299 -9.32 -14.57 4.93
C GLU A 299 -8.84 -15.65 3.95
N PHE A 300 -9.27 -15.56 2.68
CA PHE A 300 -8.84 -16.46 1.61
C PHE A 300 -7.31 -16.38 1.41
N ALA A 301 -6.77 -15.17 1.32
CA ALA A 301 -5.33 -14.93 1.16
C ALA A 301 -4.52 -15.48 2.34
N THR A 302 -4.96 -15.21 3.57
CA THR A 302 -4.27 -15.65 4.78
C THR A 302 -4.24 -17.17 4.92
N LYS A 303 -5.36 -17.83 4.64
CA LYS A 303 -5.47 -19.29 4.84
C LYS A 303 -4.82 -20.12 3.75
N LEU A 304 -4.76 -19.62 2.53
CA LEU A 304 -4.37 -20.42 1.36
C LEU A 304 -3.14 -19.91 0.62
N PHE A 305 -2.75 -18.65 0.83
CA PHE A 305 -1.69 -18.00 0.04
C PHE A 305 -0.66 -17.25 0.89
N ASN A 306 -0.49 -17.60 2.15
CA ASN A 306 0.50 -16.95 3.04
C ASN A 306 0.46 -15.42 2.93
N GLY A 307 -0.74 -14.86 3.05
CA GLY A 307 -0.97 -13.46 2.78
C GLY A 307 -1.90 -12.77 3.77
N GLY A 308 -2.44 -11.64 3.37
CA GLY A 308 -3.36 -10.82 4.16
C GLY A 308 -3.78 -9.57 3.41
N GLY A 309 -4.36 -8.61 4.12
CA GLY A 309 -4.84 -7.35 3.56
C GLY A 309 -6.22 -6.96 4.07
N HIS A 310 -6.89 -6.08 3.32
CA HIS A 310 -8.24 -5.63 3.61
C HIS A 310 -9.29 -6.68 3.21
N PHE A 311 -10.50 -6.53 3.74
CA PHE A 311 -11.59 -7.47 3.53
C PHE A 311 -11.83 -7.79 2.05
N ASN A 312 -11.87 -6.79 1.18
CA ASN A 312 -12.09 -6.94 -0.26
C ASN A 312 -10.82 -6.80 -1.13
N ALA A 313 -9.66 -6.52 -0.54
CA ALA A 313 -8.40 -6.32 -1.25
C ALA A 313 -7.25 -6.95 -0.47
N ALA A 314 -6.73 -8.06 -0.96
CA ALA A 314 -5.69 -8.83 -0.29
C ALA A 314 -4.60 -9.29 -1.25
N GLY A 315 -3.46 -9.66 -0.70
CA GLY A 315 -2.37 -10.25 -1.45
C GLY A 315 -1.77 -11.45 -0.73
N GLY A 316 -0.97 -12.22 -1.43
CA GLY A 316 -0.29 -13.37 -0.85
C GLY A 316 0.81 -13.92 -1.74
N LYS A 317 1.44 -14.98 -1.26
CA LYS A 317 2.53 -15.69 -1.94
C LYS A 317 2.22 -17.18 -1.99
N TYR A 318 2.45 -17.81 -3.12
CA TYR A 318 2.37 -19.25 -3.26
C TYR A 318 3.75 -19.82 -3.57
N PHE A 319 4.24 -20.73 -2.73
CA PHE A 319 5.54 -21.38 -2.89
C PHE A 319 5.36 -22.62 -3.77
N GLY A 320 5.48 -22.45 -5.07
CA GLY A 320 5.29 -23.47 -6.10
C GLY A 320 5.21 -22.85 -7.49
N THR A 321 4.75 -23.62 -8.45
CA THR A 321 4.54 -23.19 -9.84
C THR A 321 3.27 -22.36 -10.01
N LEU A 322 3.17 -21.68 -11.14
CA LEU A 322 1.97 -20.92 -11.51
C LEU A 322 0.72 -21.83 -11.60
N ASP A 323 0.88 -23.02 -12.19
CA ASP A 323 -0.22 -23.99 -12.34
C ASP A 323 -0.70 -24.51 -10.97
N GLU A 324 0.22 -24.78 -10.05
CA GLU A 324 -0.12 -25.19 -8.68
C GLU A 324 -0.82 -24.05 -7.91
N ALA A 325 -0.41 -22.80 -8.10
CA ALA A 325 -1.08 -21.64 -7.50
C ALA A 325 -2.51 -21.48 -8.02
N ILE A 326 -2.72 -21.65 -9.33
CA ILE A 326 -4.05 -21.62 -9.96
C ILE A 326 -4.92 -22.80 -9.45
N GLN A 327 -4.33 -23.98 -9.30
CA GLN A 327 -5.07 -25.14 -8.77
C GLN A 327 -5.45 -24.94 -7.31
N ALA A 328 -4.54 -24.42 -6.48
CA ALA A 328 -4.85 -24.07 -5.08
C ALA A 328 -5.97 -23.02 -4.97
N PHE A 329 -6.04 -22.07 -5.90
CA PHE A 329 -7.15 -21.13 -5.99
C PHE A 329 -8.46 -21.84 -6.28
N LYS A 330 -8.51 -22.71 -7.29
CA LYS A 330 -9.70 -23.49 -7.66
C LYS A 330 -10.19 -24.37 -6.50
N ASP A 331 -9.28 -25.08 -5.84
CA ASP A 331 -9.58 -25.92 -4.67
C ASP A 331 -10.08 -25.06 -3.48
N GLY A 332 -9.57 -23.83 -3.37
CA GLY A 332 -10.03 -22.85 -2.42
C GLY A 332 -11.47 -22.39 -2.68
N LEU A 333 -11.85 -22.16 -3.95
CA LEU A 333 -13.22 -21.75 -4.29
C LEU A 333 -14.26 -22.79 -3.83
N GLU A 334 -13.97 -24.09 -3.94
CA GLU A 334 -14.85 -25.14 -3.42
C GLU A 334 -15.09 -24.98 -1.91
N LYS A 335 -14.04 -24.68 -1.13
CA LYS A 335 -14.14 -24.50 0.33
C LYS A 335 -14.92 -23.25 0.73
N TYR A 336 -15.02 -22.27 -0.17
CA TYR A 336 -15.68 -20.98 0.06
C TYR A 336 -16.99 -20.84 -0.72
N ARG A 337 -17.49 -21.92 -1.32
CA ARG A 337 -18.67 -21.91 -2.18
C ARG A 337 -19.89 -21.27 -1.52
N ASP A 338 -20.17 -21.65 -0.27
CA ASP A 338 -21.30 -21.09 0.48
C ASP A 338 -21.23 -19.57 0.67
N LYS A 339 -20.01 -19.01 0.71
CA LYS A 339 -19.80 -17.55 0.80
C LYS A 339 -19.94 -16.87 -0.56
N LEU A 340 -19.60 -17.56 -1.65
CA LEU A 340 -19.74 -17.06 -3.02
C LEU A 340 -21.20 -17.07 -3.50
N ASP A 341 -21.97 -18.08 -3.10
CA ASP A 341 -23.38 -18.25 -3.48
C ASP A 341 -24.35 -17.35 -2.71
N LYS A 342 -23.91 -16.73 -1.59
CA LYS A 342 -24.75 -15.76 -0.87
C LYS A 342 -25.13 -14.59 -1.80
N LYS A 343 -26.44 -14.31 -1.86
CA LYS A 343 -27.02 -13.21 -2.67
C LYS A 343 -26.67 -11.84 -2.09
#